data_eca99ebeefb2f5b4f2ce661713f2c218
#
_entry.id   eca99ebeefb2f5b4f2ce661713f2c218
#
_cell.length_a   1.000
_cell.length_b   1.000
_cell.length_c   1.000
_cell.angle_alpha   90.00
_cell.angle_beta   90.00
_cell.angle_gamma   90.00
#
_symmetry.space_group_name_H-M   'P 1'
#
loop_
_entity.id
_entity.type
_entity.pdbx_description
1 polymer ?
#
loop_
_entity_poly.entity_id
_entity_poly.type
_entity_poly.pdbx_seq_one_letter_code
_entity_poly.pdbx_strand_id
1 'polypeptide(L)'
;KNSAEFTEFKQQNESKYEQSAIFHLLNELNAGKKWSALDAHLYSTADKTAAAKRINELKTQYKNDYDFYIFNQMILEKENEKSNELAKKTGIKIIGDSPVAQTAVDEWVHQKLFLRGKAIGCPPDYFSKDGQRWGFKYYDPEKIFNKDGSLGEAGEVLKKKYEDYFASFTGGIRIDHVIGLIDPFIYTT
;
A
#
# COMPACT_ATOMS: atom_id res chain seq x y z
N LYS A 1 8.38 10.09 21.43
CA LYS A 1 8.78 10.56 20.07
C LYS A 1 10.22 11.14 20.04
N ASN A 2 10.80 11.52 21.15
CA ASN A 2 12.17 12.08 21.24
C ASN A 2 13.19 11.08 21.82
N SER A 3 12.88 9.79 21.83
CA SER A 3 13.85 8.80 22.26
C SER A 3 14.91 8.57 21.17
N ALA A 4 16.14 8.24 21.58
CA ALA A 4 17.21 7.89 20.64
C ALA A 4 16.76 6.76 19.70
N GLU A 5 16.06 5.78 20.23
CA GLU A 5 15.50 4.65 19.51
C GLU A 5 14.54 5.08 18.38
N PHE A 6 13.63 6.01 18.62
CA PHE A 6 12.73 6.51 17.56
C PHE A 6 13.51 7.29 16.49
N THR A 7 14.50 8.07 16.91
CA THR A 7 15.33 8.84 15.97
C THR A 7 16.09 7.90 15.01
N GLU A 8 16.67 6.86 15.55
CA GLU A 8 17.37 5.85 14.77
C GLU A 8 16.41 5.09 13.82
N PHE A 9 15.28 4.61 14.35
CA PHE A 9 14.25 3.94 13.55
C PHE A 9 13.78 4.81 12.39
N LYS A 10 13.45 6.08 12.67
CA LYS A 10 13.02 7.02 11.65
C LYS A 10 14.09 7.23 10.58
N GLN A 11 15.34 7.42 10.97
CA GLN A 11 16.44 7.62 10.03
C GLN A 11 16.59 6.43 9.06
N GLN A 12 16.39 5.21 9.55
CA GLN A 12 16.52 3.98 8.75
C GLN A 12 15.27 3.69 7.89
N ASN A 13 14.09 4.08 8.37
CA ASN A 13 12.82 3.60 7.79
C ASN A 13 11.91 4.70 7.24
N GLU A 14 12.29 5.99 7.30
CA GLU A 14 11.44 7.09 6.85
C GLU A 14 10.99 6.91 5.40
N SER A 15 11.88 6.51 4.51
CA SER A 15 11.58 6.29 3.09
C SER A 15 10.51 5.21 2.87
N LYS A 16 10.47 4.19 3.72
CA LYS A 16 9.48 3.11 3.68
C LYS A 16 8.08 3.61 4.03
N TYR A 17 7.98 4.56 4.97
CA TYR A 17 6.71 5.01 5.53
C TYR A 17 6.24 6.38 5.06
N GLU A 18 7.08 7.14 4.34
CA GLU A 18 6.78 8.52 3.94
C GLU A 18 5.45 8.64 3.18
N GLN A 19 5.24 7.80 2.18
CA GLN A 19 4.03 7.86 1.34
C GLN A 19 2.77 7.63 2.17
N SER A 20 2.78 6.62 3.04
CA SER A 20 1.65 6.33 3.92
C SER A 20 1.44 7.42 4.96
N ALA A 21 2.51 7.95 5.54
CA ALA A 21 2.44 9.04 6.52
C ALA A 21 1.84 10.32 5.90
N ILE A 22 2.28 10.69 4.71
CA ILE A 22 1.73 11.84 3.97
C ILE A 22 0.27 11.61 3.59
N PHE A 23 -0.09 10.41 3.13
CA PHE A 23 -1.48 10.06 2.81
C PHE A 23 -2.41 10.22 4.01
N HIS A 24 -2.03 9.64 5.16
CA HIS A 24 -2.82 9.75 6.38
C HIS A 24 -2.90 11.18 6.90
N LEU A 25 -1.80 11.92 6.88
CA LEU A 25 -1.77 13.33 7.24
C LEU A 25 -2.73 14.15 6.38
N LEU A 26 -2.71 13.98 5.06
CA LEU A 26 -3.62 14.67 4.15
C LEU A 26 -5.08 14.31 4.41
N ASN A 27 -5.39 13.06 4.70
CA ASN A 27 -6.75 12.64 5.07
C ASN A 27 -7.24 13.31 6.35
N GLU A 28 -6.41 13.39 7.38
CA GLU A 28 -6.75 14.05 8.64
C GLU A 28 -6.97 15.56 8.44
N LEU A 29 -6.08 16.23 7.69
CA LEU A 29 -6.18 17.65 7.40
C LEU A 29 -7.39 18.01 6.55
N ASN A 30 -7.79 17.12 5.66
CA ASN A 30 -8.85 17.37 4.70
C ASN A 30 -10.22 16.82 5.13
N ALA A 31 -10.40 16.33 6.34
CA ALA A 31 -11.61 15.75 6.91
C ALA A 31 -12.90 16.12 6.14
N GLY A 32 -13.24 15.38 5.05
CA GLY A 32 -14.37 15.63 4.18
C GLY A 32 -14.18 16.73 3.11
N LYS A 33 -13.03 17.40 3.01
CA LYS A 33 -12.70 18.35 1.93
C LYS A 33 -11.98 17.64 0.80
N LYS A 34 -12.13 18.14 -0.42
CA LYS A 34 -11.34 17.66 -1.57
C LYS A 34 -9.88 18.11 -1.41
N TRP A 35 -8.95 17.18 -1.62
CA TRP A 35 -7.52 17.51 -1.75
C TRP A 35 -7.31 18.54 -2.87
N SER A 36 -6.25 19.32 -2.76
CA SER A 36 -5.81 20.14 -3.89
C SER A 36 -5.45 19.24 -5.07
N ALA A 37 -5.44 19.79 -6.28
CA ALA A 37 -5.05 19.04 -7.48
C ALA A 37 -3.62 18.49 -7.32
N LEU A 38 -2.72 19.22 -6.66
CA LEU A 38 -1.36 18.76 -6.37
C LEU A 38 -1.37 17.63 -5.34
N ASP A 39 -2.10 17.77 -4.23
CA ASP A 39 -2.18 16.74 -3.17
C ASP A 39 -2.75 15.43 -3.72
N ALA A 40 -3.77 15.51 -4.61
CA ALA A 40 -4.35 14.34 -5.26
C ALA A 40 -3.36 13.58 -6.15
N HIS A 41 -2.31 14.23 -6.63
CA HIS A 41 -1.35 13.69 -7.60
C HIS A 41 0.12 13.76 -7.15
N LEU A 42 0.38 13.89 -5.85
CA LEU A 42 1.70 14.19 -5.29
C LEU A 42 2.80 13.23 -5.79
N TYR A 43 2.50 11.94 -5.86
CA TYR A 43 3.46 10.92 -6.32
C TYR A 43 3.35 10.62 -7.82
N SER A 44 2.23 10.98 -8.46
CA SER A 44 1.97 10.72 -9.88
C SER A 44 2.15 11.94 -10.80
N THR A 45 2.34 13.16 -10.25
CA THR A 45 2.55 14.37 -11.05
C THR A 45 3.86 14.33 -11.85
N ALA A 46 3.88 15.03 -13.00
CA ALA A 46 5.09 15.24 -13.77
C ALA A 46 6.00 16.31 -13.12
N ASP A 47 5.43 17.27 -12.38
CA ASP A 47 6.18 18.29 -11.63
C ASP A 47 6.71 17.72 -10.31
N LYS A 48 7.85 17.04 -10.40
CA LYS A 48 8.52 16.45 -9.24
C LYS A 48 9.05 17.51 -8.27
N THR A 49 9.39 18.70 -8.75
CA THR A 49 9.88 19.80 -7.93
C THR A 49 8.79 20.35 -7.02
N ALA A 50 7.61 20.64 -7.58
CA ALA A 50 6.46 21.09 -6.82
C ALA A 50 6.01 20.01 -5.80
N ALA A 51 6.01 18.75 -6.21
CA ALA A 51 5.67 17.63 -5.32
C ALA A 51 6.64 17.53 -4.14
N ALA A 52 7.95 17.52 -4.38
CA ALA A 52 8.96 17.46 -3.33
C ALA A 52 8.86 18.65 -2.37
N LYS A 53 8.66 19.85 -2.89
CA LYS A 53 8.44 21.05 -2.08
C LYS A 53 7.22 20.89 -1.17
N ARG A 54 6.10 20.43 -1.72
CA ARG A 54 4.86 20.21 -0.96
C ARG A 54 5.01 19.14 0.13
N ILE A 55 5.68 18.02 -0.16
CA ILE A 55 5.98 16.99 0.82
C ILE A 55 6.80 17.56 1.98
N ASN A 56 7.85 18.34 1.69
CA ASN A 56 8.68 18.96 2.71
C ASN A 56 7.90 20.00 3.55
N GLU A 57 7.01 20.79 2.95
CA GLU A 57 6.11 21.68 3.66
C GLU A 57 5.23 20.92 4.66
N LEU A 58 4.58 19.83 4.21
CA LEU A 58 3.73 18.99 5.06
C LEU A 58 4.52 18.38 6.22
N LYS A 59 5.69 17.80 5.93
CA LYS A 59 6.58 17.20 6.95
C LYS A 59 7.06 18.24 7.99
N THR A 60 7.28 19.47 7.58
CA THR A 60 7.75 20.54 8.46
C THR A 60 6.62 21.13 9.29
N GLN A 61 5.53 21.49 8.63
CA GLN A 61 4.38 22.15 9.26
C GLN A 61 3.66 21.23 10.24
N TYR A 62 3.53 19.95 9.90
CA TYR A 62 2.81 18.93 10.68
C TYR A 62 3.76 17.83 11.19
N LYS A 63 4.96 18.26 11.60
CA LYS A 63 6.01 17.34 12.04
C LYS A 63 5.56 16.36 13.12
N ASN A 64 4.75 16.81 14.08
CA ASN A 64 4.30 15.97 15.18
C ASN A 64 3.37 14.83 14.72
N ASP A 65 2.47 15.11 13.79
CA ASP A 65 1.51 14.13 13.28
C ASP A 65 2.20 13.16 12.33
N TYR A 66 3.08 13.69 11.47
CA TYR A 66 3.94 12.89 10.61
C TYR A 66 4.85 11.94 11.42
N ASP A 67 5.54 12.46 12.44
CA ASP A 67 6.39 11.66 13.33
C ASP A 67 5.56 10.66 14.15
N PHE A 68 4.32 11.00 14.50
CA PHE A 68 3.43 10.07 15.22
C PHE A 68 3.04 8.86 14.38
N TYR A 69 2.77 9.08 13.10
CA TYR A 69 2.52 7.96 12.19
C TYR A 69 3.71 7.00 12.14
N ILE A 70 4.94 7.52 11.93
CA ILE A 70 6.15 6.71 11.87
C ILE A 70 6.43 6.01 13.20
N PHE A 71 6.18 6.69 14.32
CA PHE A 71 6.31 6.10 15.66
C PHE A 71 5.36 4.90 15.85
N ASN A 72 4.12 5.02 15.39
CA ASN A 72 3.18 3.89 15.44
C ASN A 72 3.66 2.72 14.59
N GLN A 73 4.26 2.97 13.43
CA GLN A 73 4.86 1.90 12.62
C GLN A 73 6.03 1.22 13.34
N MET A 74 6.87 1.98 14.04
CA MET A 74 7.93 1.42 14.88
C MET A 74 7.39 0.46 15.94
N ILE A 75 6.32 0.85 16.63
CA ILE A 75 5.69 0.00 17.64
C ILE A 75 5.12 -1.27 17.00
N LEU A 76 4.42 -1.13 15.86
CA LEU A 76 3.84 -2.28 15.15
C LEU A 76 4.91 -3.26 14.66
N GLU A 77 6.02 -2.78 14.11
CA GLU A 77 7.13 -3.66 13.70
C GLU A 77 7.70 -4.43 14.89
N LYS A 78 7.96 -3.75 16.01
CA LYS A 78 8.46 -4.40 17.23
C LYS A 78 7.53 -5.46 17.78
N GLU A 79 6.24 -5.18 17.80
CA GLU A 79 5.25 -6.16 18.28
C GLU A 79 5.13 -7.35 17.32
N ASN A 80 5.24 -7.10 16.01
CA ASN A 80 5.29 -8.17 15.01
C ASN A 80 6.55 -9.04 15.17
N GLU A 81 7.71 -8.44 15.39
CA GLU A 81 8.96 -9.17 15.65
C GLU A 81 8.84 -10.07 16.89
N LYS A 82 8.34 -9.52 18.02
CA LYS A 82 8.10 -10.32 19.23
C LYS A 82 7.14 -11.49 18.98
N SER A 83 6.07 -11.25 18.24
CA SER A 83 5.09 -12.27 17.89
C SER A 83 5.72 -13.38 17.04
N ASN A 84 6.53 -13.01 16.06
CA ASN A 84 7.26 -13.94 15.20
C ASN A 84 8.32 -14.74 15.99
N GLU A 85 9.03 -14.10 16.93
CA GLU A 85 9.97 -14.78 17.81
C GLU A 85 9.26 -15.81 18.72
N LEU A 86 8.12 -15.43 19.30
CA LEU A 86 7.32 -16.34 20.12
C LEU A 86 6.82 -17.52 19.28
N ALA A 87 6.31 -17.26 18.09
CA ALA A 87 5.86 -18.29 17.16
C ALA A 87 6.99 -19.29 16.82
N LYS A 88 8.20 -18.78 16.53
CA LYS A 88 9.38 -19.62 16.31
C LYS A 88 9.73 -20.47 17.52
N LYS A 89 9.71 -19.89 18.74
CA LYS A 89 10.02 -20.60 19.99
C LYS A 89 9.01 -21.70 20.32
N THR A 90 7.74 -21.50 19.96
CA THR A 90 6.65 -22.44 20.25
C THR A 90 6.36 -23.42 19.10
N GLY A 91 7.06 -23.30 17.97
CA GLY A 91 6.83 -24.12 16.78
C GLY A 91 5.55 -23.76 16.00
N ILE A 92 4.88 -22.65 16.37
CA ILE A 92 3.69 -22.17 15.67
C ILE A 92 4.13 -21.42 14.39
N LYS A 93 3.39 -21.61 13.29
CA LYS A 93 3.57 -20.86 12.05
C LYS A 93 2.48 -19.82 11.91
N ILE A 94 2.86 -18.56 11.79
CA ILE A 94 1.92 -17.45 11.50
C ILE A 94 1.83 -17.32 9.99
N ILE A 95 0.62 -17.46 9.45
CA ILE A 95 0.33 -17.29 8.03
C ILE A 95 -0.36 -15.93 7.87
N GLY A 96 0.23 -15.05 7.05
CA GLY A 96 -0.40 -13.78 6.68
C GLY A 96 -1.53 -13.99 5.67
N ASP A 97 -2.48 -13.07 5.65
CA ASP A 97 -3.58 -13.06 4.66
C ASP A 97 -3.42 -11.87 3.73
N SER A 98 -3.22 -12.15 2.44
CA SER A 98 -3.09 -11.11 1.41
C SER A 98 -4.42 -10.94 0.68
N PRO A 99 -5.12 -9.80 0.86
CA PRO A 99 -6.34 -9.53 0.11
C PRO A 99 -6.03 -9.26 -1.37
N VAL A 100 -7.02 -9.48 -2.23
CA VAL A 100 -6.93 -9.18 -3.66
C VAL A 100 -6.84 -7.67 -3.93
N ALA A 101 -7.34 -6.86 -3.02
CA ALA A 101 -7.39 -5.41 -3.14
C ALA A 101 -6.03 -4.74 -2.94
N GLN A 102 -5.88 -3.57 -3.53
CA GLN A 102 -4.81 -2.64 -3.20
C GLN A 102 -5.28 -1.70 -2.07
N THR A 103 -4.34 -1.15 -1.31
CA THR A 103 -4.68 -0.15 -0.30
C THR A 103 -5.01 1.19 -0.95
N ALA A 104 -5.76 2.06 -0.25
CA ALA A 104 -6.01 3.41 -0.73
C ALA A 104 -4.71 4.21 -0.92
N VAL A 105 -3.67 3.91 -0.14
CA VAL A 105 -2.32 4.48 -0.32
C VAL A 105 -1.73 4.03 -1.65
N ASP A 106 -1.75 2.74 -1.95
CA ASP A 106 -1.22 2.20 -3.21
C ASP A 106 -1.95 2.82 -4.41
N GLU A 107 -3.29 2.90 -4.33
CA GLU A 107 -4.09 3.53 -5.38
C GLU A 107 -3.76 5.00 -5.59
N TRP A 108 -3.47 5.74 -4.51
CA TRP A 108 -3.10 7.14 -4.58
C TRP A 108 -1.66 7.36 -5.09
N VAL A 109 -0.72 6.54 -4.67
CA VAL A 109 0.70 6.64 -5.08
C VAL A 109 0.87 6.20 -6.53
N HIS A 110 0.27 5.09 -6.91
CA HIS A 110 0.50 4.39 -8.18
C HIS A 110 -0.62 4.62 -9.20
N GLN A 111 -1.32 5.77 -9.18
CA GLN A 111 -2.48 6.08 -10.03
C GLN A 111 -2.30 5.73 -11.51
N LYS A 112 -1.09 5.91 -12.04
CA LYS A 112 -0.78 5.66 -13.44
C LYS A 112 -0.67 4.18 -13.81
N LEU A 113 -0.57 3.32 -12.81
CA LEU A 113 -0.40 1.88 -13.00
C LEU A 113 -1.72 1.11 -13.06
N PHE A 114 -2.83 1.79 -12.76
CA PHE A 114 -4.15 1.17 -12.73
C PHE A 114 -4.93 1.39 -14.02
N LEU A 115 -5.81 0.42 -14.36
CA LEU A 115 -6.81 0.56 -15.40
C LEU A 115 -7.78 1.71 -15.08
N ARG A 116 -8.02 2.59 -16.04
CA ARG A 116 -8.94 3.71 -15.88
C ARG A 116 -10.39 3.25 -16.06
N GLY A 117 -11.29 3.72 -15.18
CA GLY A 117 -12.71 3.42 -15.27
C GLY A 117 -13.04 1.95 -15.15
N LYS A 118 -12.17 1.17 -14.50
CA LYS A 118 -12.32 -0.25 -14.27
C LYS A 118 -12.07 -0.59 -12.81
N ALA A 119 -12.83 -1.56 -12.31
CA ALA A 119 -12.66 -2.10 -10.97
C ALA A 119 -12.84 -3.62 -10.98
N ILE A 120 -12.24 -4.27 -9.98
CA ILE A 120 -12.34 -5.72 -9.79
C ILE A 120 -13.60 -6.09 -9.02
N GLY A 121 -14.15 -7.22 -9.33
CA GLY A 121 -15.29 -7.82 -8.65
C GLY A 121 -15.32 -9.34 -8.79
N CYS A 122 -16.49 -9.92 -8.57
CA CYS A 122 -16.75 -11.33 -8.78
C CYS A 122 -17.92 -11.49 -9.75
N PRO A 123 -17.85 -12.42 -10.72
CA PRO A 123 -18.98 -12.69 -11.60
C PRO A 123 -20.16 -13.28 -10.84
N PRO A 124 -21.36 -13.31 -11.45
CA PRO A 124 -22.49 -14.01 -10.89
C PRO A 124 -22.17 -15.46 -10.52
N ASP A 125 -22.58 -15.87 -9.33
CA ASP A 125 -22.36 -17.21 -8.79
C ASP A 125 -23.59 -17.71 -8.02
N TYR A 126 -23.44 -18.85 -7.34
CA TYR A 126 -24.54 -19.45 -6.55
C TYR A 126 -24.99 -18.53 -5.38
N PHE A 127 -24.05 -17.76 -4.80
CA PHE A 127 -24.32 -16.89 -3.65
C PHE A 127 -24.76 -15.49 -4.04
N SER A 128 -24.38 -15.01 -5.22
CA SER A 128 -24.71 -13.68 -5.72
C SER A 128 -25.10 -13.75 -7.21
N LYS A 129 -26.41 -13.72 -7.50
CA LYS A 129 -26.93 -13.80 -8.87
C LYS A 129 -26.50 -12.64 -9.76
N ASP A 130 -26.21 -11.47 -9.16
CA ASP A 130 -25.77 -10.27 -9.88
C ASP A 130 -24.26 -10.08 -9.85
N GLY A 131 -23.52 -11.04 -9.26
CA GLY A 131 -22.11 -10.89 -8.97
C GLY A 131 -21.83 -9.88 -7.85
N GLN A 132 -20.56 -9.56 -7.66
CA GLN A 132 -20.14 -8.60 -6.64
C GLN A 132 -19.25 -7.53 -7.25
N ARG A 133 -19.53 -6.27 -6.94
CA ARG A 133 -18.73 -5.11 -7.33
C ARG A 133 -17.96 -4.64 -6.12
N TRP A 134 -16.66 -4.99 -6.04
CA TRP A 134 -15.84 -4.65 -4.86
C TRP A 134 -15.28 -3.23 -4.91
N GLY A 135 -15.17 -2.64 -6.11
CA GLY A 135 -14.75 -1.25 -6.27
C GLY A 135 -13.25 -1.01 -6.22
N PHE A 136 -12.44 -2.05 -6.01
CA PHE A 136 -10.98 -1.93 -5.96
C PHE A 136 -10.40 -1.78 -7.37
N LYS A 137 -9.43 -0.88 -7.53
CA LYS A 137 -8.71 -0.73 -8.79
C LYS A 137 -7.85 -1.94 -9.06
N TYR A 138 -7.64 -2.22 -10.34
CA TYR A 138 -6.77 -3.29 -10.79
C TYR A 138 -5.62 -2.72 -11.62
N TYR A 139 -4.43 -3.28 -11.43
CA TYR A 139 -3.27 -2.89 -12.23
C TYR A 139 -3.51 -3.14 -13.71
N ASP A 140 -2.99 -2.25 -14.54
CA ASP A 140 -2.99 -2.39 -15.98
C ASP A 140 -2.08 -3.56 -16.38
N PRO A 141 -2.61 -4.65 -16.99
CA PRO A 141 -1.79 -5.81 -17.35
C PRO A 141 -0.60 -5.46 -18.26
N GLU A 142 -0.73 -4.44 -19.11
CA GLU A 142 0.36 -3.98 -19.97
C GLU A 142 1.52 -3.34 -19.19
N LYS A 143 1.31 -3.05 -17.90
CA LYS A 143 2.32 -2.50 -17.00
C LYS A 143 2.85 -3.52 -16.00
N ILE A 144 2.23 -4.69 -15.92
CA ILE A 144 2.73 -5.80 -15.09
C ILE A 144 3.93 -6.47 -15.78
N PHE A 145 3.83 -6.69 -17.09
CA PHE A 145 4.91 -7.29 -17.88
C PHE A 145 5.27 -6.39 -19.06
N ASN A 146 6.55 -6.28 -19.32
CA ASN A 146 7.07 -5.71 -20.54
C ASN A 146 6.92 -6.68 -21.72
N LYS A 147 7.07 -6.20 -22.94
CA LYS A 147 6.94 -7.03 -24.17
C LYS A 147 7.96 -8.16 -24.25
N ASP A 148 9.09 -8.04 -23.56
CA ASP A 148 10.14 -9.06 -23.48
C ASP A 148 9.92 -10.09 -22.37
N GLY A 149 8.79 -9.98 -21.62
CA GLY A 149 8.44 -10.87 -20.53
C GLY A 149 9.06 -10.50 -19.18
N SER A 150 9.90 -9.46 -19.11
CA SER A 150 10.39 -8.92 -17.83
C SER A 150 9.27 -8.19 -17.07
N LEU A 151 9.46 -7.99 -15.76
CA LEU A 151 8.51 -7.21 -14.97
C LEU A 151 8.49 -5.75 -15.41
N GLY A 152 7.29 -5.22 -15.59
CA GLY A 152 7.03 -3.81 -15.76
C GLY A 152 6.90 -3.10 -14.41
N GLU A 153 6.62 -1.80 -14.44
CA GLU A 153 6.54 -0.96 -13.23
C GLU A 153 5.50 -1.48 -12.21
N ALA A 154 4.31 -1.90 -12.67
CA ALA A 154 3.30 -2.50 -11.80
C ALA A 154 3.72 -3.89 -11.30
N GLY A 155 4.44 -4.65 -12.10
CA GLY A 155 5.01 -5.94 -11.71
C GLY A 155 6.03 -5.82 -10.60
N GLU A 156 6.91 -4.83 -10.65
CA GLU A 156 7.89 -4.57 -9.58
C GLU A 156 7.21 -4.13 -8.28
N VAL A 157 6.14 -3.32 -8.35
CA VAL A 157 5.34 -2.95 -7.17
C VAL A 157 4.70 -4.18 -6.53
N LEU A 158 4.10 -5.07 -7.34
CA LEU A 158 3.51 -6.31 -6.85
C LEU A 158 4.56 -7.25 -6.24
N LYS A 159 5.70 -7.43 -6.91
CA LYS A 159 6.81 -8.22 -6.42
C LYS A 159 7.26 -7.74 -5.05
N LYS A 160 7.53 -6.44 -4.91
CA LYS A 160 7.93 -5.84 -3.63
C LYS A 160 6.91 -6.06 -2.53
N LYS A 161 5.61 -5.89 -2.85
CA LYS A 161 4.52 -6.16 -1.91
C LYS A 161 4.58 -7.60 -1.37
N TYR A 162 4.71 -8.59 -2.25
CA TYR A 162 4.75 -9.99 -1.83
C TYR A 162 6.05 -10.35 -1.11
N GLU A 163 7.19 -9.80 -1.50
CA GLU A 163 8.45 -9.96 -0.76
C GLU A 163 8.32 -9.47 0.68
N ASP A 164 7.71 -8.30 0.89
CA ASP A 164 7.47 -7.74 2.22
C ASP A 164 6.48 -8.59 3.05
N TYR A 165 5.43 -9.12 2.42
CA TYR A 165 4.51 -10.06 3.07
C TYR A 165 5.23 -11.35 3.49
N PHE A 166 6.01 -11.97 2.62
CA PHE A 166 6.76 -13.18 2.93
C PHE A 166 7.77 -12.96 4.05
N ALA A 167 8.42 -11.80 4.08
CA ALA A 167 9.36 -11.44 5.14
C ALA A 167 8.67 -11.22 6.50
N SER A 168 7.39 -10.85 6.50
CA SER A 168 6.65 -10.48 7.71
C SER A 168 6.08 -11.66 8.48
N PHE A 169 5.95 -12.86 7.89
CA PHE A 169 5.26 -13.99 8.50
C PHE A 169 6.10 -15.27 8.50
N THR A 170 6.09 -16.00 9.63
CA THR A 170 6.92 -17.21 9.82
C THR A 170 6.41 -18.45 9.07
N GLY A 171 5.14 -18.46 8.66
CA GLY A 171 4.47 -19.58 7.99
C GLY A 171 4.17 -19.34 6.50
N GLY A 172 4.50 -18.17 5.97
CA GLY A 172 4.16 -17.78 4.61
C GLY A 172 2.89 -16.94 4.53
N ILE A 173 2.26 -16.90 3.37
CA ILE A 173 1.04 -16.12 3.13
C ILE A 173 -0.06 -16.97 2.50
N ARG A 174 -1.32 -16.66 2.81
CA ARG A 174 -2.50 -17.06 2.07
C ARG A 174 -2.87 -15.93 1.10
N ILE A 175 -3.04 -16.24 -0.16
CA ILE A 175 -3.54 -15.27 -1.16
C ILE A 175 -5.05 -15.49 -1.30
N ASP A 176 -5.82 -14.48 -0.89
CA ASP A 176 -7.27 -14.52 -1.07
C ASP A 176 -7.63 -14.24 -2.52
N HIS A 177 -8.66 -14.95 -3.02
CA HIS A 177 -9.17 -14.79 -4.38
C HIS A 177 -8.05 -14.78 -5.45
N VAL A 178 -7.20 -15.80 -5.44
CA VAL A 178 -6.01 -15.89 -6.32
C VAL A 178 -6.32 -15.70 -7.81
N ILE A 179 -7.52 -16.06 -8.26
CA ILE A 179 -7.97 -15.83 -9.64
C ILE A 179 -7.94 -14.34 -10.01
N GLY A 180 -8.14 -13.47 -9.04
CA GLY A 180 -8.03 -12.03 -9.22
C GLY A 180 -6.64 -11.52 -9.58
N LEU A 181 -5.59 -12.34 -9.41
CA LEU A 181 -4.22 -12.02 -9.85
C LEU A 181 -3.93 -12.55 -11.27
N ILE A 182 -4.68 -13.56 -11.74
CA ILE A 182 -4.42 -14.29 -13.00
C ILE A 182 -5.39 -13.84 -14.07
N ASP A 183 -6.69 -13.91 -13.78
CA ASP A 183 -7.78 -13.60 -14.71
C ASP A 183 -8.94 -12.92 -13.95
N PRO A 184 -8.76 -11.64 -13.56
CA PRO A 184 -9.72 -10.94 -12.72
C PRO A 184 -11.02 -10.65 -13.47
N PHE A 185 -12.16 -10.81 -12.80
CA PHE A 185 -13.41 -10.26 -13.28
C PHE A 185 -13.42 -8.74 -13.09
N ILE A 186 -13.52 -8.01 -14.20
CA ILE A 186 -13.44 -6.54 -14.24
C ILE A 186 -14.74 -5.96 -14.79
N TYR A 187 -15.25 -4.95 -14.10
CA TYR A 187 -16.42 -4.18 -14.55
C TYR A 187 -16.07 -2.70 -14.75
N THR A 188 -16.92 -1.99 -15.51
CA THR A 188 -16.79 -0.54 -15.73
C THR A 188 -17.39 0.23 -14.54
N THR A 189 -16.68 1.24 -14.06
CA THR A 189 -17.09 2.13 -12.94
C THR A 189 -17.58 3.46 -13.44
#